data_082af9865d3cef90d44c617d10c6632f
#
_entry.id   082af9865d3cef90d44c617d10c6632f
#
_cell.length_a   1.000
_cell.length_b   1.000
_cell.length_c   1.000
_cell.angle_alpha   90.00
_cell.angle_beta   90.00
_cell.angle_gamma   90.00
#
_symmetry.space_group_name_H-M   'P 1'
#
loop_
_entity.id
_entity.type
_entity.pdbx_description
1 polymer ?
#
loop_
_entity_poly.entity_id
_entity_poly.type
_entity_poly.pdbx_seq_one_letter_code
_entity_poly.pdbx_strand_id
1 'polypeptide(L)'
;MQEQFSTKRLVDGYHKAFIDSSIEADSSYSPQFISNSNGKKVLTVIENELKGCDDLFISVAFITMGGIAPLLGTLKDLEDRGAKGRILTTDYLMFSDPKALDKLNGLSNLDVRVFKTAENNIG
;
A
#
# COMPACT_ATOMS: atom_id res chain seq x y z
N MET A 1 -12.27 34.97 10.86
CA MET A 1 -10.99 34.31 11.04
C MET A 1 -11.08 32.80 10.88
N GLN A 2 -12.10 32.14 11.41
CA GLN A 2 -12.33 30.70 11.21
C GLN A 2 -12.74 30.34 9.79
N GLU A 3 -13.43 31.20 9.05
CA GLU A 3 -13.87 30.96 7.68
C GLU A 3 -12.72 30.94 6.67
N GLN A 4 -11.76 31.85 6.77
CA GLN A 4 -10.56 31.84 5.90
C GLN A 4 -9.66 30.66 6.16
N PHE A 5 -9.57 30.25 7.42
CA PHE A 5 -8.89 29.05 7.84
C PHE A 5 -9.52 27.81 7.21
N SER A 6 -10.85 27.72 7.18
CA SER A 6 -11.57 26.58 6.62
C SER A 6 -11.37 26.44 5.12
N THR A 7 -11.42 27.54 4.35
CA THR A 7 -11.31 27.49 2.89
C THR A 7 -9.94 27.00 2.43
N LYS A 8 -8.87 27.56 2.98
CA LYS A 8 -7.52 27.14 2.64
C LYS A 8 -7.25 25.69 3.04
N ARG A 9 -7.66 25.30 4.24
CA ARG A 9 -7.47 23.91 4.70
C ARG A 9 -8.30 22.91 3.93
N LEU A 10 -9.50 23.25 3.50
CA LEU A 10 -10.30 22.38 2.64
C LEU A 10 -9.62 22.16 1.28
N VAL A 11 -9.09 23.20 0.66
CA VAL A 11 -8.37 23.09 -0.61
C VAL A 11 -7.09 22.28 -0.43
N ASP A 12 -6.30 22.57 0.58
CA ASP A 12 -5.08 21.83 0.89
C ASP A 12 -5.39 20.37 1.24
N GLY A 13 -6.46 20.13 2.02
CA GLY A 13 -6.92 18.79 2.36
C GLY A 13 -7.39 18.00 1.13
N TYR A 14 -8.09 18.65 0.21
CA TYR A 14 -8.48 18.04 -1.05
C TYR A 14 -7.26 17.58 -1.86
N HIS A 15 -6.24 18.44 -1.97
CA HIS A 15 -5.00 18.11 -2.68
C HIS A 15 -4.15 17.05 -1.98
N LYS A 16 -4.30 16.90 -0.68
CA LYS A 16 -3.56 15.93 0.14
C LYS A 16 -4.42 14.77 0.62
N ALA A 17 -5.56 14.52 -0.02
CA ALA A 17 -6.53 13.50 0.39
C ALA A 17 -6.96 13.63 1.86
N PHE A 18 -7.13 14.87 2.34
CA PHE A 18 -7.53 15.20 3.73
C PHE A 18 -6.54 14.75 4.81
N ILE A 19 -5.30 14.52 4.45
CA ILE A 19 -4.23 14.29 5.42
C ILE A 19 -3.56 15.61 5.74
N ASP A 20 -3.65 16.03 7.00
CA ASP A 20 -2.98 17.24 7.48
C ASP A 20 -1.66 16.86 8.14
N SER A 21 -0.57 17.02 7.40
CA SER A 21 0.78 16.69 7.89
C SER A 21 1.34 17.66 8.93
N SER A 22 0.63 18.77 9.19
CA SER A 22 1.01 19.73 10.26
C SER A 22 0.54 19.28 11.64
N ILE A 23 -0.35 18.31 11.69
CA ILE A 23 -0.87 17.76 12.94
C ILE A 23 -0.13 16.46 13.22
N GLU A 24 0.58 16.43 14.35
CA GLU A 24 1.20 15.20 14.82
C GLU A 24 0.13 14.21 15.28
N ALA A 25 0.27 12.97 14.92
CA ALA A 25 -0.62 11.92 15.38
C ALA A 25 -0.32 11.60 16.84
N ASP A 26 -1.37 11.42 17.65
CA ASP A 26 -1.27 11.00 19.06
C ASP A 26 -0.74 9.55 19.21
N SER A 27 -0.48 8.89 18.10
CA SER A 27 0.02 7.52 18.05
C SER A 27 1.30 7.45 17.25
N SER A 28 1.99 6.31 17.33
CA SER A 28 3.17 6.02 16.50
C SER A 28 2.88 5.93 15.00
N TYR A 29 1.63 6.08 14.60
CA TYR A 29 1.21 6.05 13.21
C TYR A 29 1.19 7.46 12.61
N SER A 30 1.99 7.69 11.59
CA SER A 30 2.02 8.94 10.82
C SER A 30 1.60 8.66 9.39
N PRO A 31 0.29 8.73 9.06
CA PRO A 31 -0.16 8.48 7.70
C PRO A 31 0.38 9.56 6.76
N GLN A 32 0.84 9.13 5.60
CA GLN A 32 1.35 10.00 4.55
C GLN A 32 0.57 9.79 3.26
N PHE A 33 0.18 10.88 2.62
CA PHE A 33 -0.36 10.83 1.28
C PHE A 33 0.77 10.92 0.26
N ILE A 34 0.84 9.94 -0.64
CA ILE A 34 1.87 9.85 -1.66
C ILE A 34 1.20 9.83 -3.03
N SER A 35 1.66 10.69 -3.92
CA SER A 35 1.17 10.76 -5.29
C SER A 35 2.33 10.74 -6.29
N ASN A 36 2.05 10.38 -7.54
CA ASN A 36 3.01 10.42 -8.64
C ASN A 36 3.16 11.85 -9.21
N SER A 37 3.36 12.84 -8.34
CA SER A 37 3.47 14.24 -8.72
C SER A 37 4.84 14.82 -8.33
N ASN A 38 5.26 15.87 -9.04
CA ASN A 38 6.47 16.63 -8.75
C ASN A 38 7.74 15.77 -8.68
N GLY A 39 7.88 14.80 -9.59
CA GLY A 39 9.05 13.93 -9.66
C GLY A 39 9.13 12.85 -8.59
N LYS A 40 8.18 12.78 -7.68
CA LYS A 40 8.06 11.69 -6.70
C LYS A 40 7.27 10.54 -7.31
N LYS A 41 7.84 9.37 -7.31
CA LYS A 41 7.16 8.14 -7.75
C LYS A 41 6.71 7.34 -6.54
N VAL A 42 5.45 6.94 -6.51
CA VAL A 42 4.90 6.07 -5.46
C VAL A 42 5.74 4.81 -5.29
N LEU A 43 6.18 4.22 -6.39
CA LEU A 43 7.05 3.04 -6.37
C LEU A 43 8.33 3.28 -5.56
N THR A 44 9.02 4.40 -5.79
CA THR A 44 10.27 4.73 -5.08
C THR A 44 10.05 4.86 -3.57
N VAL A 45 8.92 5.44 -3.17
CA VAL A 45 8.58 5.56 -1.75
C VAL A 45 8.33 4.18 -1.15
N ILE A 46 7.53 3.35 -1.82
CA ILE A 46 7.27 1.97 -1.38
C ILE A 46 8.58 1.17 -1.24
N GLU A 47 9.46 1.23 -2.23
CA GLU A 47 10.75 0.55 -2.17
C GLU A 47 11.60 0.99 -0.99
N ASN A 48 11.66 2.30 -0.74
CA ASN A 48 12.44 2.85 0.37
C ASN A 48 11.88 2.41 1.73
N GLU A 49 10.57 2.44 1.90
CA GLU A 49 9.92 1.96 3.13
C GLU A 49 10.13 0.45 3.33
N LEU A 50 10.00 -0.34 2.28
CA LEU A 50 10.23 -1.78 2.35
C LEU A 50 11.68 -2.13 2.73
N LYS A 51 12.66 -1.39 2.24
CA LYS A 51 14.08 -1.63 2.57
C LYS A 51 14.39 -1.50 4.05
N GLY A 52 13.64 -0.66 4.77
CA GLY A 52 13.85 -0.40 6.19
C GLY A 52 12.88 -1.10 7.13
N CYS A 53 11.88 -1.82 6.65
CA CYS A 53 10.85 -2.40 7.50
C CYS A 53 11.24 -3.79 8.04
N ASP A 54 10.68 -4.15 9.20
CA ASP A 54 10.77 -5.47 9.81
C ASP A 54 9.46 -6.26 9.68
N ASP A 55 8.36 -5.57 9.47
CA ASP A 55 7.04 -6.13 9.22
C ASP A 55 6.31 -5.24 8.21
N LEU A 56 5.49 -5.83 7.35
CA LEU A 56 4.71 -5.09 6.36
C LEU A 56 3.28 -5.62 6.26
N PHE A 57 2.37 -4.72 5.96
CA PHE A 57 1.00 -5.06 5.58
C PHE A 57 0.60 -4.27 4.33
N ILE A 58 0.24 -4.98 3.28
CA ILE A 58 -0.20 -4.39 2.02
C ILE A 58 -1.64 -4.84 1.76
N SER A 59 -2.53 -3.87 1.57
CA SER A 59 -3.91 -4.12 1.16
C SER A 59 -4.17 -3.41 -0.16
N VAL A 60 -4.48 -4.16 -1.20
CA VAL A 60 -4.69 -3.66 -2.55
C VAL A 60 -5.86 -4.37 -3.22
N ALA A 61 -6.56 -3.67 -4.10
CA ALA A 61 -7.71 -4.23 -4.79
C ALA A 61 -7.32 -5.38 -5.74
N PHE A 62 -6.20 -5.25 -6.44
CA PHE A 62 -5.70 -6.28 -7.35
C PHE A 62 -4.18 -6.17 -7.51
N ILE A 63 -3.57 -7.27 -7.97
CA ILE A 63 -2.13 -7.41 -8.13
C ILE A 63 -1.83 -7.91 -9.54
N THR A 64 -0.92 -7.24 -10.23
CA THR A 64 -0.47 -7.65 -11.57
C THR A 64 1.04 -7.92 -11.58
N MET A 65 1.50 -8.73 -12.54
CA MET A 65 2.94 -8.98 -12.71
C MET A 65 3.73 -7.69 -12.96
N GLY A 66 3.18 -6.78 -13.78
CA GLY A 66 3.82 -5.49 -14.02
C GLY A 66 3.94 -4.62 -12.76
N GLY A 67 2.97 -4.75 -11.84
CA GLY A 67 2.98 -4.03 -10.57
C GLY A 67 3.99 -4.57 -9.57
N ILE A 68 4.15 -5.88 -9.48
CA ILE A 68 5.06 -6.49 -8.50
C ILE A 68 6.48 -6.68 -8.99
N ALA A 69 6.70 -6.78 -10.31
CA ALA A 69 8.02 -7.05 -10.88
C ALA A 69 9.12 -6.13 -10.34
N PRO A 70 8.92 -4.81 -10.24
CA PRO A 70 9.92 -3.92 -9.67
C PRO A 70 10.20 -4.16 -8.19
N LEU A 71 9.25 -4.75 -7.45
CA LEU A 71 9.34 -4.96 -6.01
C LEU A 71 9.88 -6.34 -5.63
N LEU A 72 9.94 -7.29 -6.56
CA LEU A 72 10.31 -8.68 -6.26
C LEU A 72 11.71 -8.79 -5.63
N GLY A 73 12.67 -8.02 -6.11
CA GLY A 73 14.02 -8.00 -5.52
C GLY A 73 14.00 -7.54 -4.07
N THR A 74 13.31 -6.44 -3.79
CA THR A 74 13.18 -5.92 -2.42
C THR A 74 12.42 -6.88 -1.50
N LEU A 75 11.37 -7.52 -2.00
CA LEU A 75 10.62 -8.52 -1.24
C LEU A 75 11.47 -9.77 -0.94
N LYS A 76 12.35 -10.16 -1.88
CA LYS A 76 13.29 -11.26 -1.64
C LYS A 76 14.34 -10.88 -0.59
N ASP A 77 14.86 -9.67 -0.62
CA ASP A 77 15.78 -9.17 0.41
C ASP A 77 15.11 -9.16 1.80
N LEU A 78 13.81 -8.86 1.87
CA LEU A 78 13.03 -8.94 3.11
C LEU A 78 12.91 -10.39 3.61
N GLU A 79 12.69 -11.34 2.71
CA GLU A 79 12.68 -12.76 3.05
C GLU A 79 14.03 -13.18 3.65
N ASP A 80 15.14 -12.82 3.01
CA ASP A 80 16.49 -13.15 3.45
C ASP A 80 16.83 -12.52 4.81
N ARG A 81 16.25 -11.36 5.15
CA ARG A 81 16.39 -10.72 6.46
C ARG A 81 15.43 -11.25 7.52
N GLY A 82 14.50 -12.11 7.17
CA GLY A 82 13.48 -12.63 8.07
C GLY A 82 12.34 -11.64 8.39
N ALA A 83 12.21 -10.55 7.64
CA ALA A 83 11.09 -9.63 7.76
C ALA A 83 9.79 -10.32 7.31
N LYS A 84 8.71 -10.13 8.06
CA LYS A 84 7.42 -10.79 7.80
C LYS A 84 6.46 -9.84 7.10
N GLY A 85 5.63 -10.39 6.23
CA GLY A 85 4.66 -9.59 5.51
C GLY A 85 3.31 -10.27 5.33
N ARG A 86 2.29 -9.44 5.28
CA ARG A 86 0.92 -9.86 4.98
C ARG A 86 0.41 -9.05 3.81
N ILE A 87 -0.17 -9.73 2.83
CA ILE A 87 -0.75 -9.11 1.65
C ILE A 87 -2.20 -9.56 1.54
N LEU A 88 -3.11 -8.59 1.46
CA LEU A 88 -4.53 -8.82 1.23
C LEU A 88 -4.92 -8.21 -0.11
N THR A 89 -5.50 -9.00 -0.97
CA THR A 89 -6.10 -8.56 -2.22
C THR A 89 -7.49 -9.14 -2.40
N THR A 90 -8.13 -8.90 -3.52
CA THR A 90 -9.47 -9.42 -3.84
C THR A 90 -9.46 -10.17 -5.17
N ASP A 91 -10.50 -10.97 -5.37
CA ASP A 91 -10.80 -11.60 -6.67
C ASP A 91 -11.74 -10.74 -7.53
N TYR A 92 -11.98 -9.48 -7.13
CA TYR A 92 -12.92 -8.59 -7.79
C TYR A 92 -12.61 -8.47 -9.28
N LEU A 93 -13.61 -8.80 -10.10
CA LEU A 93 -13.52 -8.84 -11.57
C LEU A 93 -12.31 -9.62 -12.13
N MET A 94 -11.70 -10.48 -11.33
CA MET A 94 -10.52 -11.28 -11.72
C MET A 94 -9.34 -10.45 -12.26
N PHE A 95 -9.15 -9.24 -11.75
CA PHE A 95 -8.05 -8.36 -12.16
C PHE A 95 -6.69 -8.76 -11.59
N SER A 96 -6.67 -9.57 -10.53
CA SER A 96 -5.40 -10.10 -10.01
C SER A 96 -4.85 -11.19 -10.94
N ASP A 97 -3.57 -11.05 -11.28
CA ASP A 97 -2.86 -12.03 -12.10
C ASP A 97 -2.47 -13.25 -11.25
N PRO A 98 -2.94 -14.46 -11.57
CA PRO A 98 -2.57 -15.66 -10.84
C PRO A 98 -1.06 -15.89 -10.77
N LYS A 99 -0.31 -15.56 -11.81
CA LYS A 99 1.16 -15.67 -11.82
C LYS A 99 1.81 -14.73 -10.81
N ALA A 100 1.26 -13.53 -10.66
CA ALA A 100 1.71 -12.58 -9.65
C ALA A 100 1.48 -13.11 -8.23
N LEU A 101 0.29 -13.66 -7.98
CA LEU A 101 -0.05 -14.26 -6.70
C LEU A 101 0.85 -15.47 -6.38
N ASP A 102 1.13 -16.32 -7.36
CA ASP A 102 2.04 -17.45 -7.21
C ASP A 102 3.46 -17.01 -6.87
N LYS A 103 3.95 -15.94 -7.50
CA LYS A 103 5.27 -15.37 -7.19
C LYS A 103 5.35 -14.87 -5.76
N LEU A 104 4.34 -14.15 -5.29
CA LEU A 104 4.29 -13.67 -3.91
C LEU A 104 4.16 -14.82 -2.91
N ASN A 105 3.33 -15.80 -3.22
CA ASN A 105 3.15 -16.99 -2.38
C ASN A 105 4.41 -17.87 -2.30
N GLY A 106 5.29 -17.78 -3.28
CA GLY A 106 6.59 -18.46 -3.27
C GLY A 106 7.60 -17.87 -2.29
N LEU A 107 7.33 -16.67 -1.75
CA LEU A 107 8.16 -16.04 -0.71
C LEU A 107 7.70 -16.52 0.67
N SER A 108 8.58 -17.19 1.39
CA SER A 108 8.23 -17.87 2.66
C SER A 108 7.86 -16.93 3.80
N ASN A 109 8.25 -15.67 3.69
CA ASN A 109 7.98 -14.62 4.68
C ASN A 109 6.65 -13.90 4.46
N LEU A 110 5.92 -14.18 3.37
CA LEU A 110 4.67 -13.50 3.02
C LEU A 110 3.46 -14.42 3.24
N ASP A 111 2.46 -13.90 3.95
CA ASP A 111 1.11 -14.49 4.03
C ASP A 111 0.21 -13.72 3.05
N VAL A 112 -0.09 -14.35 1.92
CA VAL A 112 -0.92 -13.76 0.86
C VAL A 112 -2.33 -14.30 0.96
N ARG A 113 -3.30 -13.40 1.09
CA ARG A 113 -4.72 -13.78 1.20
C ARG A 113 -5.55 -13.05 0.15
N VAL A 114 -6.50 -13.77 -0.41
CA VAL A 114 -7.46 -13.25 -1.38
C VAL A 114 -8.84 -13.22 -0.75
N PHE A 115 -9.41 -12.02 -0.62
CA PHE A 115 -10.79 -11.86 -0.19
C PHE A 115 -11.72 -12.21 -1.36
N LYS A 116 -12.56 -13.20 -1.15
CA LYS A 116 -13.50 -13.67 -2.17
C LYS A 116 -14.82 -12.90 -2.10
N THR A 117 -15.02 -12.05 -3.08
CA THR A 117 -16.19 -11.17 -3.11
C THR A 117 -17.49 -11.93 -3.34
N ALA A 118 -17.46 -13.01 -4.14
CA ALA A 118 -18.66 -13.80 -4.45
C ALA A 118 -19.23 -14.56 -3.24
N GLU A 119 -18.39 -15.00 -2.32
CA GLU A 119 -18.80 -15.72 -1.12
C GLU A 119 -19.40 -14.79 -0.05
N ASN A 120 -19.12 -13.51 -0.13
CA ASN A 120 -19.53 -12.50 0.84
C ASN A 120 -20.68 -11.60 0.34
N ASN A 121 -21.07 -11.74 -0.92
CA ASN A 121 -22.20 -11.03 -1.52
C ASN A 121 -23.50 -11.84 -1.38
N ILE A 122 -23.82 -12.22 -0.17
CA ILE A 122 -25.12 -12.82 0.15
C ILE A 122 -26.02 -11.69 0.63
N GLY A 123 -26.66 -11.06 -0.31
CA GLY A 123 -27.55 -9.97 0.06
C GLY A 123 -28.85 -10.04 -0.67
#